data_68bf3bb097c00b9f832059848a90e17a
#
_entry.id   68bf3bb097c00b9f832059848a90e17a
#
_cell.length_a   1.000
_cell.length_b   1.000
_cell.length_c   1.000
_cell.angle_alpha   90.00
_cell.angle_beta   90.00
_cell.angle_gamma   90.00
#
_symmetry.space_group_name_H-M   'P 1'
#
loop_
_entity.id
_entity.type
_entity.pdbx_description
1 polymer ?
#
loop_
_entity_poly.entity_id
_entity_poly.type
_entity_poly.pdbx_seq_one_letter_code
_entity_poly.pdbx_strand_id
1 'polypeptide(L)'
;GFSKLLYNGDHLPGNPLFPTGAGMFGAGCNMVVNREVALDLGGFDEALDTGPSLPGGGDIDMFYRVLRAGHPLVYEPRMLVFHKHRREMKSLRRQYWTWGTGFMAFVAKTRATDPSQRRKLRHLVRWWSVHQMNELRHSFRGRNGATPRLVSAEIVGGLVGLAGTYQRSARRVQRIRGESR
;
A
#
# COMPACT_ATOMS: atom_id res chain seq x y z
N GLY A 1 -1.92 25.20 -12.39
CA GLY A 1 -3.01 24.23 -12.25
C GLY A 1 -2.45 22.80 -12.34
N PHE A 2 -3.03 21.88 -11.62
CA PHE A 2 -2.67 20.47 -11.74
C PHE A 2 -3.17 19.94 -13.09
N SER A 3 -2.27 19.33 -13.86
CA SER A 3 -2.63 18.70 -15.13
C SER A 3 -2.97 17.22 -14.90
N LYS A 4 -3.84 16.69 -15.75
CA LYS A 4 -4.13 15.26 -15.80
C LYS A 4 -2.84 14.49 -16.14
N LEU A 5 -2.47 13.51 -15.30
CA LEU A 5 -1.30 12.67 -15.51
C LEU A 5 -1.75 11.24 -15.81
N LEU A 6 -1.11 10.64 -16.80
CA LEU A 6 -1.33 9.26 -17.19
C LEU A 6 -0.10 8.44 -16.82
N TYR A 7 -0.28 7.41 -16.01
CA TYR A 7 0.76 6.47 -15.60
C TYR A 7 0.53 5.12 -16.27
N ASN A 8 1.36 4.76 -17.23
CA ASN A 8 1.39 3.44 -17.85
C ASN A 8 2.59 2.66 -17.34
N GLY A 9 2.49 1.34 -17.33
CA GLY A 9 3.58 0.45 -16.89
C GLY A 9 4.90 0.70 -17.63
N ASP A 10 4.81 1.15 -18.89
CA ASP A 10 5.95 1.40 -19.76
C ASP A 10 6.39 2.87 -19.83
N HIS A 11 5.61 3.81 -19.28
CA HIS A 11 5.86 5.25 -19.38
C HIS A 11 6.76 5.83 -18.30
N LEU A 12 7.26 4.99 -17.39
CA LEU A 12 8.34 5.35 -16.48
C LEU A 12 9.55 4.42 -16.70
N PRO A 13 10.08 4.35 -17.93
CA PRO A 13 11.24 3.52 -18.23
C PRO A 13 12.39 3.97 -17.33
N GLY A 14 13.02 3.00 -16.67
CA GLY A 14 14.14 3.28 -15.76
C GLY A 14 13.76 3.59 -14.32
N ASN A 15 12.49 3.80 -13.96
CA ASN A 15 12.13 3.93 -12.56
C ASN A 15 12.21 2.58 -11.84
N PRO A 16 13.18 2.40 -10.90
CA PRO A 16 13.40 1.12 -10.23
C PRO A 16 12.27 0.71 -9.29
N LEU A 17 11.37 1.64 -8.94
CA LEU A 17 10.25 1.40 -8.04
C LEU A 17 8.96 1.02 -8.77
N PHE A 18 8.88 1.24 -10.09
CA PHE A 18 7.64 1.03 -10.82
C PHE A 18 7.57 -0.37 -11.44
N PRO A 19 6.42 -1.09 -11.49
CA PRO A 19 5.11 -0.72 -10.94
C PRO A 19 4.92 -1.01 -9.45
N THR A 20 5.88 -1.60 -8.75
CA THR A 20 5.73 -2.00 -7.33
C THR A 20 5.48 -0.83 -6.39
N GLY A 21 5.91 0.38 -6.75
CA GLY A 21 5.66 1.63 -6.03
C GLY A 21 4.35 2.32 -6.40
N ALA A 22 3.40 1.64 -7.04
CA ALA A 22 2.14 2.25 -7.52
C ALA A 22 1.29 2.88 -6.41
N GLY A 23 1.42 2.43 -5.17
CA GLY A 23 0.74 3.02 -4.01
C GLY A 23 1.14 4.47 -3.72
N MET A 24 2.21 4.99 -4.34
CA MET A 24 2.58 6.41 -4.23
C MET A 24 1.67 7.35 -5.03
N PHE A 25 0.86 6.84 -5.94
CA PHE A 25 0.01 7.64 -6.83
C PHE A 25 -1.39 7.91 -6.30
N GLY A 26 -1.82 7.25 -5.24
CA GLY A 26 -3.15 7.41 -4.70
C GLY A 26 -3.41 6.64 -3.43
N ALA A 27 -4.62 6.80 -2.93
CA ALA A 27 -5.11 6.11 -1.74
C ALA A 27 -6.52 5.57 -2.00
N GLY A 28 -6.85 4.46 -1.36
CA GLY A 28 -8.15 3.78 -1.53
C GLY A 28 -9.38 4.62 -1.22
N CYS A 29 -9.24 5.69 -0.43
CA CYS A 29 -10.33 6.61 -0.14
C CYS A 29 -10.72 7.52 -1.33
N ASN A 30 -9.89 7.60 -2.37
CA ASN A 30 -10.13 8.40 -3.57
C ASN A 30 -9.62 7.69 -4.82
N MET A 31 -10.22 6.54 -5.14
CA MET A 31 -9.90 5.76 -6.32
C MET A 31 -11.17 5.28 -7.03
N VAL A 32 -11.07 5.18 -8.35
CA VAL A 32 -12.09 4.56 -9.21
C VAL A 32 -11.39 3.50 -10.05
N VAL A 33 -11.96 2.31 -10.13
CA VAL A 33 -11.46 1.22 -10.97
C VAL A 33 -12.57 0.81 -11.93
N ASN A 34 -12.21 0.56 -13.19
CA ASN A 34 -13.13 -0.02 -14.14
C ASN A 34 -13.60 -1.38 -13.61
N ARG A 35 -14.93 -1.60 -13.57
CA ARG A 35 -15.53 -2.80 -12.98
C ARG A 35 -15.08 -4.08 -13.67
N GLU A 36 -15.00 -4.09 -15.00
CA GLU A 36 -14.60 -5.28 -15.77
C GLU A 36 -13.13 -5.61 -15.48
N VAL A 37 -12.26 -4.62 -15.54
CA VAL A 37 -10.84 -4.79 -15.18
C VAL A 37 -10.69 -5.30 -13.75
N ALA A 38 -11.45 -4.77 -12.80
CA ALA A 38 -11.39 -5.23 -11.42
C ALA A 38 -11.84 -6.69 -11.27
N LEU A 39 -12.87 -7.11 -11.99
CA LEU A 39 -13.37 -8.48 -11.98
C LEU A 39 -12.38 -9.45 -12.66
N ASP A 40 -11.82 -9.08 -13.79
CA ASP A 40 -10.83 -9.88 -14.51
C ASP A 40 -9.55 -10.09 -13.66
N LEU A 41 -9.20 -9.10 -12.85
CA LEU A 41 -8.13 -9.20 -11.86
C LEU A 41 -8.52 -9.98 -10.59
N GLY A 42 -9.75 -10.47 -10.48
CA GLY A 42 -10.25 -11.21 -9.32
C GLY A 42 -10.69 -10.35 -8.14
N GLY A 43 -10.95 -9.05 -8.35
CA GLY A 43 -11.40 -8.12 -7.31
C GLY A 43 -10.29 -7.68 -6.37
N PHE A 44 -10.66 -7.05 -5.26
CA PHE A 44 -9.72 -6.73 -4.18
C PHE A 44 -9.29 -7.99 -3.43
N ASP A 45 -8.03 -8.03 -3.01
CA ASP A 45 -7.53 -9.12 -2.18
C ASP A 45 -8.04 -8.96 -0.73
N GLU A 46 -9.05 -9.75 -0.37
CA GLU A 46 -9.64 -9.70 0.96
C GLU A 46 -8.61 -9.96 2.08
N ALA A 47 -7.51 -10.66 1.77
CA ALA A 47 -6.46 -10.90 2.76
C ALA A 47 -5.65 -9.65 3.12
N LEU A 48 -5.73 -8.58 2.33
CA LEU A 48 -5.03 -7.31 2.60
C LEU A 48 -5.87 -6.29 3.37
N ASP A 49 -7.22 -6.44 3.39
CA ASP A 49 -8.12 -5.45 4.02
C ASP A 49 -9.15 -6.07 4.98
N THR A 50 -8.94 -7.30 5.42
CA THR A 50 -9.90 -8.00 6.28
C THR A 50 -9.72 -7.71 7.77
N GLY A 51 -10.23 -6.58 8.22
CA GLY A 51 -10.47 -6.32 9.63
C GLY A 51 -9.21 -6.27 10.52
N PRO A 52 -9.26 -6.77 11.77
CA PRO A 52 -8.21 -6.51 12.75
C PRO A 52 -6.84 -7.11 12.43
N SER A 53 -6.79 -8.16 11.61
CA SER A 53 -5.56 -8.94 11.38
C SER A 53 -4.60 -8.26 10.40
N LEU A 54 -5.15 -7.60 9.39
CA LEU A 54 -4.38 -6.87 8.38
C LEU A 54 -5.26 -5.76 7.75
N PRO A 55 -5.35 -4.60 8.39
CA PRO A 55 -6.22 -3.51 7.96
C PRO A 55 -5.50 -2.56 6.99
N GLY A 56 -5.14 -3.02 5.79
CA GLY A 56 -4.55 -2.16 4.78
C GLY A 56 -3.73 -2.88 3.72
N GLY A 57 -3.48 -2.16 2.62
CA GLY A 57 -2.66 -2.60 1.49
C GLY A 57 -3.43 -3.08 0.27
N GLY A 58 -4.75 -3.23 0.34
CA GLY A 58 -5.58 -3.67 -0.78
C GLY A 58 -5.65 -2.64 -1.91
N ASP A 59 -5.62 -1.36 -1.60
CA ASP A 59 -5.53 -0.28 -2.58
C ASP A 59 -4.19 -0.30 -3.34
N ILE A 60 -3.09 -0.45 -2.63
CA ILE A 60 -1.74 -0.56 -3.21
C ILE A 60 -1.67 -1.79 -4.14
N ASP A 61 -2.22 -2.91 -3.70
CA ASP A 61 -2.27 -4.14 -4.47
C ASP A 61 -3.12 -4.00 -5.73
N MET A 62 -4.27 -3.34 -5.64
CA MET A 62 -5.13 -3.09 -6.81
C MET A 62 -4.41 -2.20 -7.83
N PHE A 63 -3.80 -1.08 -7.42
CA PHE A 63 -3.02 -0.24 -8.31
C PHE A 63 -1.89 -1.01 -8.99
N TYR A 64 -1.16 -1.81 -8.21
CA TYR A 64 -0.10 -2.66 -8.74
C TYR A 64 -0.62 -3.65 -9.80
N ARG A 65 -1.70 -4.39 -9.51
CA ARG A 65 -2.26 -5.39 -10.43
C ARG A 65 -2.83 -4.78 -11.71
N VAL A 66 -3.49 -3.62 -11.61
CA VAL A 66 -3.99 -2.86 -12.76
C VAL A 66 -2.82 -2.51 -13.70
N LEU A 67 -1.73 -1.96 -13.18
CA LEU A 67 -0.56 -1.63 -13.98
C LEU A 67 0.16 -2.85 -14.54
N ARG A 68 0.22 -3.95 -13.77
CA ARG A 68 0.83 -5.22 -14.24
C ARG A 68 0.04 -5.86 -15.38
N ALA A 69 -1.26 -5.65 -15.43
CA ALA A 69 -2.14 -6.09 -16.52
C ALA A 69 -2.08 -5.16 -17.74
N GLY A 70 -1.26 -4.10 -17.72
CA GLY A 70 -1.11 -3.17 -18.84
C GLY A 70 -2.15 -2.05 -18.89
N HIS A 71 -3.00 -1.92 -17.86
CA HIS A 71 -3.95 -0.82 -17.78
C HIS A 71 -3.29 0.44 -17.17
N PRO A 72 -3.64 1.64 -17.66
CA PRO A 72 -3.10 2.89 -17.13
C PRO A 72 -3.73 3.28 -15.80
N LEU A 73 -2.97 3.99 -14.97
CA LEU A 73 -3.50 4.82 -13.89
C LEU A 73 -3.59 6.27 -14.35
N VAL A 74 -4.72 6.90 -14.09
CA VAL A 74 -4.97 8.29 -14.46
C VAL A 74 -5.15 9.11 -13.19
N TYR A 75 -4.28 10.09 -12.95
CA TYR A 75 -4.51 11.11 -11.94
C TYR A 75 -5.45 12.17 -12.50
N GLU A 76 -6.64 12.32 -11.89
CA GLU A 76 -7.63 13.33 -12.26
C GLU A 76 -7.75 14.35 -11.13
N PRO A 77 -7.20 15.57 -11.28
CA PRO A 77 -7.14 16.57 -10.20
C PRO A 77 -8.51 17.11 -9.78
N ARG A 78 -9.57 16.87 -10.56
CA ARG A 78 -10.95 17.27 -10.21
C ARG A 78 -11.64 16.25 -9.29
N MET A 79 -11.06 15.04 -9.12
CA MET A 79 -11.54 14.08 -8.14
C MET A 79 -11.08 14.51 -6.75
N LEU A 80 -11.97 15.17 -6.03
CA LEU A 80 -11.69 15.68 -4.69
C LEU A 80 -12.53 14.93 -3.65
N VAL A 81 -11.87 14.49 -2.60
CA VAL A 81 -12.50 13.87 -1.43
C VAL A 81 -12.05 14.60 -0.17
N PHE A 82 -13.02 15.03 0.64
CA PHE A 82 -12.74 15.61 1.94
C PHE A 82 -12.60 14.50 2.98
N HIS A 83 -11.39 14.29 3.46
CA HIS A 83 -11.10 13.25 4.43
C HIS A 83 -10.95 13.84 5.84
N LYS A 84 -11.81 13.38 6.77
CA LYS A 84 -11.72 13.80 8.18
C LYS A 84 -10.58 13.05 8.86
N HIS A 85 -9.56 13.81 9.24
CA HIS A 85 -8.41 13.25 9.94
C HIS A 85 -8.77 12.77 11.37
N ARG A 86 -7.97 11.83 11.87
CA ARG A 86 -8.11 11.32 13.22
C ARG A 86 -7.73 12.40 14.23
N ARG A 87 -8.57 12.59 15.24
CA ARG A 87 -8.38 13.62 16.27
C ARG A 87 -7.55 13.12 17.46
N GLU A 88 -7.53 11.80 17.68
CA GLU A 88 -6.85 11.20 18.83
C GLU A 88 -5.48 10.65 18.42
N MET A 89 -4.46 10.95 19.21
CA MET A 89 -3.08 10.48 18.97
C MET A 89 -2.98 8.95 19.01
N LYS A 90 -3.79 8.25 19.81
CA LYS A 90 -3.86 6.78 19.84
C LYS A 90 -4.33 6.22 18.50
N SER A 91 -5.39 6.80 17.96
CA SER A 91 -5.97 6.40 16.67
C SER A 91 -5.01 6.71 15.51
N LEU A 92 -4.32 7.87 15.58
CA LEU A 92 -3.31 8.25 14.59
C LEU A 92 -2.11 7.29 14.61
N ARG A 93 -1.61 6.95 15.79
CA ARG A 93 -0.52 5.97 15.95
C ARG A 93 -0.89 4.61 15.39
N ARG A 94 -2.14 4.16 15.62
CA ARG A 94 -2.66 2.91 15.02
C ARG A 94 -2.67 3.01 13.50
N GLN A 95 -3.05 4.15 12.93
CA GLN A 95 -3.05 4.37 11.48
C GLN A 95 -1.65 4.25 10.89
N TYR A 96 -0.63 4.88 11.49
CA TYR A 96 0.75 4.73 11.04
C TYR A 96 1.22 3.26 11.10
N TRP A 97 0.90 2.57 12.20
CA TRP A 97 1.20 1.15 12.32
C TRP A 97 0.53 0.32 11.20
N THR A 98 -0.73 0.61 10.87
CA THR A 98 -1.44 -0.10 9.80
C THR A 98 -0.87 0.20 8.41
N TRP A 99 -0.39 1.41 8.17
CA TRP A 99 0.28 1.77 6.92
C TRP A 99 1.53 0.91 6.72
N GLY A 100 2.42 0.86 7.69
CA GLY A 100 3.61 0.02 7.63
C GLY A 100 3.27 -1.46 7.46
N THR A 101 2.30 -1.97 8.24
CA THR A 101 1.88 -3.38 8.18
C THR A 101 1.30 -3.73 6.81
N GLY A 102 0.37 -2.92 6.29
CA GLY A 102 -0.28 -3.14 4.99
C GLY A 102 0.72 -3.07 3.83
N PHE A 103 1.59 -2.05 3.85
CA PHE A 103 2.62 -1.89 2.83
C PHE A 103 3.56 -3.10 2.76
N MET A 104 4.09 -3.55 3.88
CA MET A 104 5.01 -4.68 3.89
C MET A 104 4.32 -6.04 3.69
N ALA A 105 3.04 -6.16 4.04
CA ALA A 105 2.23 -7.33 3.69
C ALA A 105 2.01 -7.41 2.17
N PHE A 106 1.74 -6.28 1.50
CA PHE A 106 1.71 -6.20 0.03
C PHE A 106 3.06 -6.63 -0.57
N VAL A 107 4.18 -6.15 -0.04
CA VAL A 107 5.52 -6.57 -0.49
C VAL A 107 5.72 -8.08 -0.34
N ALA A 108 5.34 -8.65 0.80
CA ALA A 108 5.46 -10.08 1.07
C ALA A 108 4.59 -10.92 0.12
N LYS A 109 3.33 -10.50 -0.11
CA LYS A 109 2.43 -11.09 -1.10
C LYS A 109 3.04 -11.07 -2.48
N THR A 110 3.37 -9.86 -2.98
CA THR A 110 3.85 -9.67 -4.35
C THR A 110 5.15 -10.42 -4.61
N ARG A 111 6.04 -10.48 -3.62
CA ARG A 111 7.27 -11.29 -3.72
C ARG A 111 6.99 -12.78 -3.94
N ALA A 112 5.91 -13.29 -3.35
CA ALA A 112 5.51 -14.69 -3.46
C ALA A 112 4.76 -14.96 -4.79
N THR A 113 3.88 -14.05 -5.21
CA THR A 113 2.98 -14.24 -6.35
C THR A 113 3.55 -13.75 -7.69
N ASP A 114 4.48 -12.79 -7.67
CA ASP A 114 5.15 -12.28 -8.88
C ASP A 114 6.69 -12.27 -8.73
N PRO A 115 7.35 -13.41 -8.96
CA PRO A 115 8.81 -13.52 -8.85
C PRO A 115 9.58 -12.56 -9.77
N SER A 116 9.00 -12.14 -10.90
CA SER A 116 9.61 -11.22 -11.85
C SER A 116 9.90 -9.84 -11.24
N GLN A 117 9.14 -9.44 -10.23
CA GLN A 117 9.24 -8.15 -9.56
C GLN A 117 10.17 -8.14 -8.34
N ARG A 118 10.78 -9.25 -7.98
CA ARG A 118 11.64 -9.35 -6.77
C ARG A 118 12.75 -8.30 -6.71
N ARG A 119 13.33 -7.94 -7.87
CA ARG A 119 14.36 -6.89 -7.94
C ARG A 119 13.76 -5.53 -7.60
N LYS A 120 12.63 -5.18 -8.20
CA LYS A 120 11.94 -3.91 -7.96
C LYS A 120 11.42 -3.81 -6.53
N LEU A 121 10.90 -4.92 -5.97
CA LEU A 121 10.50 -4.97 -4.55
C LEU A 121 11.67 -4.73 -3.60
N ARG A 122 12.87 -5.24 -3.89
CA ARG A 122 14.07 -4.92 -3.08
C ARG A 122 14.41 -3.43 -3.13
N HIS A 123 14.30 -2.80 -4.31
CA HIS A 123 14.50 -1.35 -4.43
C HIS A 123 13.43 -0.58 -3.66
N LEU A 124 12.17 -1.01 -3.73
CA LEU A 124 11.05 -0.40 -3.00
C LEU A 124 11.24 -0.49 -1.47
N VAL A 125 11.61 -1.66 -0.96
CA VAL A 125 11.89 -1.85 0.48
C VAL A 125 13.06 -0.99 0.92
N ARG A 126 14.16 -0.93 0.14
CA ARG A 126 15.31 -0.07 0.44
C ARG A 126 14.90 1.41 0.46
N TRP A 127 14.16 1.85 -0.56
CA TRP A 127 13.67 3.22 -0.63
C TRP A 127 12.81 3.54 0.61
N TRP A 128 11.84 2.69 0.93
CA TRP A 128 10.99 2.86 2.10
C TRP A 128 11.80 2.91 3.40
N SER A 129 12.77 2.01 3.58
CA SER A 129 13.62 1.97 4.79
C SER A 129 14.43 3.27 4.95
N VAL A 130 15.02 3.77 3.85
CA VAL A 130 15.76 5.04 3.86
C VAL A 130 14.81 6.21 4.14
N HIS A 131 13.63 6.22 3.53
CA HIS A 131 12.60 7.22 3.75
C HIS A 131 12.20 7.25 5.24
N GLN A 132 11.83 6.11 5.81
CA GLN A 132 11.44 6.02 7.22
C GLN A 132 12.57 6.46 8.19
N MET A 133 13.80 6.14 7.86
CA MET A 133 14.94 6.58 8.69
C MET A 133 15.12 8.10 8.62
N ASN A 134 14.95 8.71 7.47
CA ASN A 134 14.98 10.16 7.30
C ASN A 134 13.82 10.84 8.04
N GLU A 135 12.58 10.30 7.89
CA GLU A 135 11.41 10.77 8.61
C GLU A 135 11.62 10.70 10.14
N LEU A 136 12.19 9.60 10.63
CA LEU A 136 12.52 9.45 12.05
C LEU A 136 13.52 10.53 12.51
N ARG A 137 14.61 10.76 11.75
CA ARG A 137 15.58 11.81 12.05
C ARG A 137 14.97 13.21 12.03
N HIS A 138 14.09 13.49 11.07
CA HIS A 138 13.39 14.78 10.96
C HIS A 138 12.38 14.96 12.10
N SER A 139 11.70 13.89 12.53
CA SER A 139 10.75 13.93 13.64
C SER A 139 11.40 14.30 14.98
N PHE A 140 12.62 13.84 15.23
CA PHE A 140 13.40 14.27 16.42
C PHE A 140 13.79 15.76 16.37
N ARG A 141 13.85 16.34 15.18
CA ARG A 141 14.16 17.76 14.97
C ARG A 141 12.92 18.65 14.79
N GLY A 142 11.71 18.06 14.92
CA GLY A 142 10.45 18.77 14.73
C GLY A 142 10.20 19.32 13.31
N ARG A 143 10.84 18.75 12.28
CA ARG A 143 10.85 19.31 10.92
C ARG A 143 9.73 18.79 10.01
N ASN A 144 9.09 17.67 10.33
CA ASN A 144 8.10 16.99 9.44
C ASN A 144 6.68 16.89 10.02
N GLY A 145 6.42 17.54 11.16
CA GLY A 145 5.11 17.49 11.82
C GLY A 145 4.71 16.13 12.42
N ALA A 146 5.40 15.05 12.06
CA ALA A 146 5.21 13.74 12.66
C ALA A 146 6.07 13.59 13.92
N THR A 147 5.52 12.96 14.97
CA THR A 147 6.31 12.65 16.16
C THR A 147 7.13 11.38 15.97
N PRO A 148 8.29 11.21 16.67
CA PRO A 148 9.07 9.97 16.61
C PRO A 148 8.25 8.72 16.92
N ARG A 149 7.25 8.83 17.80
CA ARG A 149 6.33 7.73 18.15
C ARG A 149 5.45 7.29 16.99
N LEU A 150 5.05 8.19 16.11
CA LEU A 150 4.26 7.88 14.92
C LEU A 150 5.13 7.16 13.88
N VAL A 151 6.29 7.70 13.56
CA VAL A 151 7.22 7.10 12.60
C VAL A 151 7.68 5.72 13.08
N SER A 152 8.03 5.60 14.37
CA SER A 152 8.38 4.30 14.94
C SER A 152 7.25 3.29 14.87
N ALA A 153 5.99 3.72 15.04
CA ALA A 153 4.84 2.82 14.89
C ALA A 153 4.73 2.28 13.46
N GLU A 154 4.99 3.10 12.45
CA GLU A 154 4.98 2.67 11.04
C GLU A 154 6.12 1.69 10.74
N ILE A 155 7.33 1.95 11.24
CA ILE A 155 8.48 1.04 11.09
C ILE A 155 8.17 -0.32 11.73
N VAL A 156 7.68 -0.33 12.97
CA VAL A 156 7.31 -1.58 13.67
C VAL A 156 6.19 -2.30 12.93
N GLY A 157 5.18 -1.56 12.45
CA GLY A 157 4.13 -2.11 11.60
C GLY A 157 4.70 -2.80 10.36
N GLY A 158 5.66 -2.18 9.69
CA GLY A 158 6.34 -2.76 8.53
C GLY A 158 7.05 -4.07 8.84
N LEU A 159 7.77 -4.15 9.95
CA LEU A 159 8.41 -5.39 10.40
C LEU A 159 7.37 -6.50 10.65
N VAL A 160 6.26 -6.17 11.30
CA VAL A 160 5.13 -7.09 11.52
C VAL A 160 4.51 -7.54 10.19
N GLY A 161 4.36 -6.63 9.22
CA GLY A 161 3.85 -6.93 7.88
C GLY A 161 4.68 -7.99 7.15
N LEU A 162 6.01 -7.93 7.28
CA LEU A 162 6.93 -8.93 6.71
C LEU A 162 6.88 -10.29 7.44
N ALA A 163 6.50 -10.32 8.71
CA ALA A 163 6.51 -11.50 9.57
C ALA A 163 5.33 -12.45 9.34
N GLY A 164 4.95 -12.70 8.09
CA GLY A 164 3.90 -13.67 7.73
C GLY A 164 2.47 -13.19 8.01
N THR A 165 2.26 -11.88 8.15
CA THR A 165 0.93 -11.31 8.43
C THR A 165 -0.03 -11.55 7.26
N TYR A 166 0.43 -11.39 6.03
CA TYR A 166 -0.37 -11.71 4.83
C TYR A 166 -0.82 -13.17 4.82
N GLN A 167 0.10 -14.11 5.06
CA GLN A 167 -0.21 -15.54 5.03
C GLN A 167 -1.25 -15.93 6.11
N ARG A 168 -1.15 -15.34 7.30
CA ARG A 168 -2.15 -15.56 8.37
C ARG A 168 -3.51 -15.01 7.97
N SER A 169 -3.54 -13.81 7.39
CA SER A 169 -4.78 -13.20 6.90
C SER A 169 -5.41 -14.02 5.76
N ALA A 170 -4.61 -14.47 4.79
CA ALA A 170 -5.09 -15.31 3.68
C ALA A 170 -5.70 -16.64 4.17
N ARG A 171 -5.07 -17.30 5.14
CA ARG A 171 -5.64 -18.52 5.76
C ARG A 171 -6.96 -18.23 6.46
N ARG A 172 -7.10 -17.08 7.11
CA ARG A 172 -8.36 -16.67 7.74
C ARG A 172 -9.47 -16.47 6.70
N VAL A 173 -9.19 -15.79 5.59
CA VAL A 173 -10.15 -15.61 4.49
C VAL A 173 -10.60 -16.96 3.94
N GLN A 174 -9.65 -17.88 3.70
CA GLN A 174 -9.97 -19.23 3.21
C GLN A 174 -10.89 -19.99 4.16
N ARG A 175 -10.65 -19.88 5.49
CA ARG A 175 -11.51 -20.49 6.51
C ARG A 175 -12.92 -19.94 6.46
N ILE A 176 -13.09 -18.60 6.46
CA ILE A 176 -14.40 -17.93 6.37
C ILE A 176 -15.16 -18.36 5.12
N ARG A 177 -14.49 -18.44 3.97
CA ARG A 177 -15.09 -18.88 2.71
C ARG A 177 -15.47 -20.38 2.73
N GLY A 178 -14.71 -21.20 3.43
CA GLY A 178 -14.99 -22.63 3.63
C GLY A 178 -16.17 -22.87 4.58
N GLU A 179 -16.34 -22.05 5.59
CA GLU A 179 -17.45 -22.11 6.54
C GLU A 179 -18.78 -21.58 5.95
N SER A 180 -18.70 -20.82 4.85
CA SER A 180 -19.88 -20.23 4.17
C SER A 180 -20.47 -21.10 3.05
N ARG A 181 -19.91 -22.32 2.84
CA ARG A 181 -20.39 -23.34 1.90
C ARG A 181 -21.03 -24.51 2.64
#